data_27d00720dc2abdb26d86e164ac77065f
#
_entry.id   27d00720dc2abdb26d86e164ac77065f
#
_cell.length_a   1.000
_cell.length_b   1.000
_cell.length_c   1.000
_cell.angle_alpha   90.00
_cell.angle_beta   90.00
_cell.angle_gamma   90.00
#
_symmetry.space_group_name_H-M   'P 1'
#
loop_
_entity.id
_entity.type
_entity.pdbx_description
1 polymer ?
#
loop_
_entity_poly.entity_id
_entity_poly.type
_entity_poly.pdbx_seq_one_letter_code
_entity_poly.pdbx_strand_id
1 'polypeptide(L)'
;MENIKKNPLSLQLNADDFLPASNEEKQSLVIMRESVNFWKDGLRRLKKNKIAMVSFVFIIAIAIFAYLRPAVWPYSYSEQVKGSNNLAPFEYSASEQARIDAGEKVFPHIMGTDRMGRDFAVRIMMGTRVSLSVGLIASVLVLIIGATYGAVSAFAGGWVDNIMMRITDVLYTIPDILLIILLGMALKEPLESLATKPGFKWMQTLGPNMISIFIIFALLYWVSMARIVRSQILILKESEYVTAARALGASSGRIIKKHLLTNCIGTLIVTTTLQIPASIFTESYLSFIGLGVAAPLPSLGSLATDAVKGMNTYPHLLIAPALMISVMILVFNLFGDGLRDAFDPKLKN
;
A
#
# COMPACT_ATOMS: atom_id res chain seq x y z
N MET A 1 52.72 42.03 -10.31
CA MET A 1 52.42 41.47 -8.96
C MET A 1 51.86 40.07 -9.19
N GLU A 2 52.68 39.08 -8.87
CA GLU A 2 52.34 37.64 -9.08
C GLU A 2 51.17 37.22 -8.21
N ASN A 3 50.15 36.65 -8.85
CA ASN A 3 49.02 35.99 -8.20
C ASN A 3 49.54 34.72 -7.53
N ILE A 4 49.99 34.79 -6.28
CA ILE A 4 50.31 33.62 -5.48
C ILE A 4 49.00 32.87 -5.24
N LYS A 5 48.84 31.72 -5.90
CA LYS A 5 47.73 30.80 -5.63
C LYS A 5 47.77 30.39 -4.17
N LYS A 6 46.85 30.92 -3.36
CA LYS A 6 46.69 30.53 -1.96
C LYS A 6 46.46 29.01 -1.87
N ASN A 7 47.24 28.31 -1.09
CA ASN A 7 46.98 26.92 -0.78
C ASN A 7 45.71 26.87 0.10
N PRO A 8 44.64 26.20 -0.30
CA PRO A 8 43.36 26.17 0.44
C PRO A 8 43.48 25.53 1.84
N LEU A 9 44.61 24.90 2.17
CA LEU A 9 44.91 24.31 3.47
C LEU A 9 45.85 25.16 4.33
N SER A 10 46.28 26.35 3.89
CA SER A 10 47.14 27.23 4.69
C SER A 10 46.29 28.16 5.56
N LEU A 11 46.59 28.18 6.87
CA LEU A 11 45.98 29.12 7.83
C LEU A 11 46.64 30.52 7.78
N GLN A 12 47.37 30.87 6.71
CA GLN A 12 47.94 32.20 6.54
C GLN A 12 46.86 33.19 6.14
N LEU A 13 46.42 33.98 7.11
CA LEU A 13 45.45 35.07 6.91
C LEU A 13 46.23 36.36 6.57
N ASN A 14 45.81 37.04 5.50
CA ASN A 14 46.31 38.35 5.17
C ASN A 14 45.43 39.45 5.79
N ALA A 15 45.97 40.67 5.97
CA ALA A 15 45.18 41.80 6.46
C ALA A 15 43.92 42.07 5.65
N ASP A 16 43.92 41.78 4.33
CA ASP A 16 42.79 41.93 3.42
C ASP A 16 41.66 40.90 3.71
N ASP A 17 41.94 39.79 4.35
CA ASP A 17 40.93 38.77 4.70
C ASP A 17 40.02 39.28 5.86
N PHE A 18 40.40 40.37 6.53
CA PHE A 18 39.62 41.04 7.59
C PHE A 18 38.88 42.29 7.12
N LEU A 19 38.95 42.64 5.85
CA LEU A 19 38.16 43.74 5.30
C LEU A 19 36.65 43.36 5.27
N PRO A 20 35.76 44.36 5.45
CA PRO A 20 34.33 44.07 5.35
C PRO A 20 33.99 43.47 3.99
N ALA A 21 33.26 42.33 3.99
CA ALA A 21 32.85 41.66 2.76
C ALA A 21 32.15 42.64 1.79
N SER A 22 32.45 42.52 0.51
CA SER A 22 31.85 43.33 -0.53
C SER A 22 30.30 43.11 -0.58
N ASN A 23 29.58 44.07 -1.18
CA ASN A 23 28.14 43.93 -1.30
C ASN A 23 27.74 42.71 -2.14
N GLU A 24 28.57 42.23 -3.07
CA GLU A 24 28.33 41.01 -3.84
C GLU A 24 28.56 39.77 -3.01
N GLU A 25 29.59 39.74 -2.15
CA GLU A 25 29.82 38.63 -1.19
C GLU A 25 28.71 38.57 -0.12
N LYS A 26 28.25 39.73 0.38
CA LYS A 26 27.11 39.82 1.30
C LYS A 26 25.82 39.32 0.63
N GLN A 27 25.58 39.58 -0.64
CA GLN A 27 24.43 39.09 -1.40
C GLN A 27 24.52 37.60 -1.67
N SER A 28 25.72 37.03 -1.91
CA SER A 28 25.91 35.61 -2.10
C SER A 28 25.63 34.81 -0.79
N LEU A 29 25.90 35.42 0.38
CA LEU A 29 25.57 34.86 1.70
C LEU A 29 24.08 35.00 2.05
N VAL A 30 23.35 35.91 1.41
CA VAL A 30 21.93 36.21 1.68
C VAL A 30 20.96 35.43 0.76
N ILE A 31 21.45 34.62 -0.18
CA ILE A 31 20.57 33.64 -0.85
C ILE A 31 20.25 32.53 0.13
N MET A 32 19.62 32.86 1.25
CA MET A 32 18.82 31.90 2.00
C MET A 32 17.72 31.42 1.08
N ARG A 33 17.84 30.19 0.57
CA ARG A 33 16.69 29.51 -0.05
C ARG A 33 15.52 29.65 0.91
N GLU A 34 14.40 30.21 0.42
CA GLU A 34 13.16 30.26 1.23
C GLU A 34 12.96 28.93 1.94
N SER A 35 12.66 28.95 3.22
CA SER A 35 12.40 27.75 4.00
C SER A 35 11.15 27.06 3.43
N VAL A 36 11.37 26.09 2.56
CA VAL A 36 10.27 25.38 1.90
C VAL A 36 9.78 24.31 2.86
N ASN A 37 8.48 24.33 3.17
CA ASN A 37 7.84 23.31 3.99
C ASN A 37 8.08 21.93 3.32
N PHE A 38 8.51 20.92 4.10
CA PHE A 38 8.77 19.55 3.68
C PHE A 38 7.69 18.98 2.73
N TRP A 39 6.42 19.19 3.07
CA TRP A 39 5.29 18.74 2.27
C TRP A 39 5.17 19.45 0.92
N LYS A 40 5.39 20.77 0.91
CA LYS A 40 5.31 21.57 -0.31
C LYS A 40 6.43 21.20 -1.29
N ASP A 41 7.63 20.96 -0.79
CA ASP A 41 8.77 20.53 -1.61
C ASP A 41 8.56 19.12 -2.16
N GLY A 42 8.18 18.16 -1.31
CA GLY A 42 7.88 16.78 -1.73
C GLY A 42 6.78 16.73 -2.80
N LEU A 43 5.65 17.44 -2.60
CA LEU A 43 4.57 17.51 -3.59
C LEU A 43 5.01 18.20 -4.90
N ARG A 44 5.86 19.23 -4.82
CA ARG A 44 6.41 19.90 -6.01
C ARG A 44 7.28 18.94 -6.83
N ARG A 45 8.13 18.14 -6.18
CA ARG A 45 8.98 17.12 -6.82
C ARG A 45 8.15 15.98 -7.40
N LEU A 46 7.16 15.49 -6.66
CA LEU A 46 6.24 14.47 -7.12
C LEU A 46 5.50 14.90 -8.40
N LYS A 47 5.00 16.15 -8.45
CA LYS A 47 4.34 16.70 -9.65
C LYS A 47 5.27 16.80 -10.87
N LYS A 48 6.58 16.91 -10.68
CA LYS A 48 7.56 16.91 -11.77
C LYS A 48 7.86 15.52 -12.32
N ASN A 49 7.65 14.46 -11.51
CA ASN A 49 7.83 13.08 -11.93
C ASN A 49 6.62 12.62 -12.76
N LYS A 50 6.77 12.58 -14.08
CA LYS A 50 5.70 12.25 -15.03
C LYS A 50 5.17 10.82 -14.80
N ILE A 51 6.06 9.85 -14.50
CA ILE A 51 5.69 8.46 -14.28
C ILE A 51 4.81 8.35 -13.02
N ALA A 52 5.21 8.98 -11.93
CA ALA A 52 4.43 9.01 -10.70
C ALA A 52 3.05 9.67 -10.89
N MET A 53 2.98 10.77 -11.67
CA MET A 53 1.72 11.45 -11.94
C MET A 53 0.78 10.62 -12.83
N VAL A 54 1.31 9.95 -13.85
CA VAL A 54 0.53 9.02 -14.68
C VAL A 54 0.01 7.87 -13.82
N SER A 55 0.87 7.27 -12.99
CA SER A 55 0.48 6.21 -12.07
C SER A 55 -0.59 6.68 -11.09
N PHE A 56 -0.49 7.90 -10.57
CA PHE A 56 -1.52 8.47 -9.69
C PHE A 56 -2.88 8.61 -10.38
N VAL A 57 -2.90 9.04 -11.65
CA VAL A 57 -4.13 9.11 -12.45
C VAL A 57 -4.74 7.71 -12.63
N PHE A 58 -3.92 6.69 -12.92
CA PHE A 58 -4.37 5.31 -13.00
C PHE A 58 -4.92 4.78 -11.66
N ILE A 59 -4.30 5.11 -10.52
CA ILE A 59 -4.83 4.75 -9.18
C ILE A 59 -6.22 5.34 -8.99
N ILE A 60 -6.43 6.62 -9.34
CA ILE A 60 -7.74 7.27 -9.27
C ILE A 60 -8.74 6.58 -10.20
N ALA A 61 -8.35 6.26 -11.43
CA ALA A 61 -9.20 5.56 -12.39
C ALA A 61 -9.62 4.17 -11.86
N ILE A 62 -8.68 3.41 -11.28
CA ILE A 62 -8.95 2.11 -10.64
C ILE A 62 -9.89 2.28 -9.44
N ALA A 63 -9.70 3.32 -8.62
CA ALA A 63 -10.58 3.60 -7.49
C ALA A 63 -12.02 3.96 -7.97
N ILE A 64 -12.16 4.78 -9.01
CA ILE A 64 -13.46 5.09 -9.62
C ILE A 64 -14.11 3.82 -10.18
N PHE A 65 -13.34 3.00 -10.89
CA PHE A 65 -13.80 1.73 -11.44
C PHE A 65 -14.29 0.78 -10.36
N ALA A 66 -13.56 0.69 -9.22
CA ALA A 66 -13.87 -0.23 -8.13
C ALA A 66 -15.02 0.23 -7.23
N TYR A 67 -15.13 1.53 -6.93
CA TYR A 67 -16.04 2.05 -5.92
C TYR A 67 -17.27 2.75 -6.48
N LEU A 68 -17.14 3.49 -7.58
CA LEU A 68 -18.25 4.28 -8.14
C LEU A 68 -18.99 3.53 -9.26
N ARG A 69 -18.25 2.83 -10.13
CA ARG A 69 -18.85 2.18 -11.30
C ARG A 69 -19.86 1.08 -10.95
N PRO A 70 -19.65 0.23 -9.93
CA PRO A 70 -20.67 -0.78 -9.56
C PRO A 70 -22.02 -0.20 -9.12
N ALA A 71 -22.06 1.04 -8.62
CA ALA A 71 -23.28 1.70 -8.18
C ALA A 71 -24.21 2.10 -9.34
N VAL A 72 -23.65 2.30 -10.53
CA VAL A 72 -24.38 2.70 -11.75
C VAL A 72 -24.43 1.58 -12.81
N TRP A 73 -23.90 0.40 -12.50
CA TRP A 73 -23.91 -0.75 -13.38
C TRP A 73 -25.27 -1.44 -13.32
N PRO A 74 -25.83 -1.87 -14.46
CA PRO A 74 -27.19 -2.45 -14.51
C PRO A 74 -27.32 -3.79 -13.79
N TYR A 75 -26.23 -4.54 -13.68
CA TYR A 75 -26.20 -5.87 -13.07
C TYR A 75 -25.59 -5.85 -11.67
N SER A 76 -26.12 -6.71 -10.77
CA SER A 76 -25.50 -6.96 -9.48
C SER A 76 -24.41 -8.03 -9.60
N TYR A 77 -23.35 -7.94 -8.77
CA TYR A 77 -22.24 -8.91 -8.75
C TYR A 77 -22.68 -10.32 -8.32
N SER A 78 -23.81 -10.46 -7.64
CA SER A 78 -24.37 -11.73 -7.14
C SER A 78 -25.56 -12.23 -7.97
N GLU A 79 -26.12 -11.40 -8.84
CA GLU A 79 -27.26 -11.74 -9.67
C GLU A 79 -26.88 -12.79 -10.72
N GLN A 80 -27.70 -13.84 -10.81
CA GLN A 80 -27.52 -14.94 -11.74
C GLN A 80 -28.62 -14.86 -12.80
N VAL A 81 -28.23 -14.70 -14.06
CA VAL A 81 -29.18 -14.73 -15.20
C VAL A 81 -29.23 -16.15 -15.73
N LYS A 82 -30.42 -16.77 -15.62
CA LYS A 82 -30.62 -18.16 -16.09
C LYS A 82 -30.40 -18.27 -17.59
N GLY A 83 -29.60 -19.24 -18.00
CA GLY A 83 -29.29 -19.48 -19.42
C GLY A 83 -28.14 -18.64 -19.96
N SER A 84 -27.54 -17.73 -19.14
CA SER A 84 -26.45 -16.86 -19.55
C SER A 84 -25.08 -17.36 -19.05
N ASN A 85 -24.88 -18.68 -18.96
CA ASN A 85 -23.67 -19.29 -18.44
C ASN A 85 -22.50 -19.17 -19.43
N ASN A 86 -21.35 -18.63 -19.01
CA ASN A 86 -20.13 -18.49 -19.80
C ASN A 86 -20.32 -17.80 -21.16
N LEU A 87 -21.16 -16.80 -21.23
CA LEU A 87 -21.31 -15.99 -22.45
C LEU A 87 -19.99 -15.29 -22.78
N ALA A 88 -19.68 -15.22 -24.06
CA ALA A 88 -18.56 -14.41 -24.54
C ALA A 88 -18.83 -12.90 -24.34
N PRO A 89 -17.80 -12.05 -24.37
CA PRO A 89 -17.97 -10.60 -24.33
C PRO A 89 -18.96 -10.13 -25.41
N PHE A 90 -19.93 -9.30 -25.00
CA PHE A 90 -21.01 -8.74 -25.83
C PHE A 90 -22.03 -9.77 -26.36
N GLU A 91 -21.97 -11.01 -25.92
CA GLU A 91 -22.95 -12.04 -26.30
C GLU A 91 -24.20 -11.97 -25.39
N TYR A 92 -25.35 -12.29 -25.96
CA TYR A 92 -26.63 -12.41 -25.26
C TYR A 92 -27.07 -13.86 -25.18
N SER A 93 -27.70 -14.24 -24.08
CA SER A 93 -28.38 -15.53 -23.98
C SER A 93 -29.67 -15.57 -24.81
N ALA A 94 -30.17 -16.77 -25.09
CA ALA A 94 -31.45 -16.92 -25.83
C ALA A 94 -32.63 -16.21 -25.13
N SER A 95 -32.62 -16.18 -23.80
CA SER A 95 -33.63 -15.48 -23.00
C SER A 95 -33.53 -13.96 -23.11
N GLU A 96 -32.32 -13.43 -23.17
CA GLU A 96 -32.05 -12.00 -23.34
C GLU A 96 -32.37 -11.55 -24.76
N GLN A 97 -32.02 -12.37 -25.75
CA GLN A 97 -32.37 -12.12 -27.15
C GLN A 97 -33.88 -12.05 -27.35
N ALA A 98 -34.64 -12.97 -26.73
CA ALA A 98 -36.11 -12.94 -26.78
C ALA A 98 -36.69 -11.65 -26.17
N ARG A 99 -36.06 -11.10 -25.11
CA ARG A 99 -36.47 -9.82 -24.51
C ARG A 99 -36.15 -8.64 -25.43
N ILE A 100 -35.00 -8.68 -26.11
CA ILE A 100 -34.59 -7.66 -27.11
C ILE A 100 -35.59 -7.69 -28.29
N ASP A 101 -35.94 -8.88 -28.77
CA ASP A 101 -36.90 -9.06 -29.86
C ASP A 101 -38.31 -8.57 -29.45
N ALA A 102 -38.66 -8.64 -28.16
CA ALA A 102 -39.87 -8.06 -27.59
C ALA A 102 -39.81 -6.54 -27.40
N GLY A 103 -38.70 -5.89 -27.76
CA GLY A 103 -38.51 -4.43 -27.66
C GLY A 103 -37.96 -3.92 -26.34
N GLU A 104 -37.48 -4.81 -25.44
CA GLU A 104 -36.82 -4.42 -24.19
C GLU A 104 -35.36 -4.00 -24.45
N LYS A 105 -34.89 -3.01 -23.68
CA LYS A 105 -33.46 -2.62 -23.69
C LYS A 105 -32.69 -3.47 -22.72
N VAL A 106 -31.96 -4.45 -23.20
CA VAL A 106 -31.05 -5.27 -22.39
C VAL A 106 -29.63 -4.73 -22.54
N PHE A 107 -28.97 -4.45 -21.43
CA PHE A 107 -27.56 -3.98 -21.42
C PHE A 107 -26.65 -5.16 -21.76
N PRO A 108 -25.66 -5.01 -22.68
CA PRO A 108 -24.77 -6.09 -23.04
C PRO A 108 -23.78 -6.46 -21.91
N HIS A 109 -23.47 -7.75 -21.80
CA HIS A 109 -22.40 -8.23 -20.93
C HIS A 109 -21.04 -7.90 -21.54
N ILE A 110 -20.48 -6.74 -21.22
CA ILE A 110 -19.25 -6.20 -21.86
C ILE A 110 -18.06 -7.18 -21.75
N MET A 111 -17.92 -7.89 -20.63
CA MET A 111 -16.87 -8.89 -20.38
C MET A 111 -17.42 -10.32 -20.36
N GLY A 112 -18.66 -10.52 -20.86
CA GLY A 112 -19.34 -11.79 -20.79
C GLY A 112 -19.84 -12.11 -19.39
N THR A 113 -20.14 -13.40 -19.16
CA THR A 113 -20.65 -13.91 -17.90
C THR A 113 -19.80 -15.07 -17.38
N ASP A 114 -19.88 -15.32 -16.07
CA ASP A 114 -19.23 -16.46 -15.46
C ASP A 114 -20.04 -17.76 -15.58
N ARG A 115 -19.53 -18.85 -15.00
CA ARG A 115 -20.19 -20.17 -15.01
C ARG A 115 -21.58 -20.19 -14.36
N MET A 116 -21.89 -19.21 -13.52
CA MET A 116 -23.20 -19.08 -12.87
C MET A 116 -24.11 -18.06 -13.55
N GLY A 117 -23.70 -17.54 -14.73
CA GLY A 117 -24.49 -16.54 -15.46
C GLY A 117 -24.46 -15.15 -14.81
N ARG A 118 -23.42 -14.84 -14.00
CA ARG A 118 -23.26 -13.53 -13.38
C ARG A 118 -22.43 -12.62 -14.30
N ASP A 119 -22.79 -11.36 -14.41
CA ASP A 119 -22.04 -10.38 -15.21
C ASP A 119 -20.59 -10.26 -14.75
N PHE A 120 -19.66 -10.53 -15.65
CA PHE A 120 -18.25 -10.63 -15.27
C PHE A 120 -17.61 -9.26 -15.07
N ALA A 121 -18.06 -8.22 -15.76
CA ALA A 121 -17.54 -6.87 -15.61
C ALA A 121 -17.77 -6.33 -14.19
N VAL A 122 -19.00 -6.43 -13.67
CA VAL A 122 -19.28 -5.99 -12.30
C VAL A 122 -18.56 -6.84 -11.25
N ARG A 123 -18.32 -8.13 -11.53
CA ARG A 123 -17.54 -8.98 -10.66
C ARG A 123 -16.05 -8.57 -10.62
N ILE A 124 -15.46 -8.16 -11.74
CA ILE A 124 -14.10 -7.56 -11.77
C ILE A 124 -14.09 -6.25 -11.00
N MET A 125 -15.09 -5.38 -11.17
CA MET A 125 -15.18 -4.13 -10.39
C MET A 125 -15.20 -4.39 -8.89
N MET A 126 -16.06 -5.31 -8.45
CA MET A 126 -16.18 -5.69 -7.03
C MET A 126 -14.94 -6.42 -6.52
N GLY A 127 -14.34 -7.30 -7.31
CA GLY A 127 -13.08 -7.96 -7.01
C GLY A 127 -11.95 -6.95 -6.83
N THR A 128 -11.85 -5.96 -7.71
CA THR A 128 -10.90 -4.84 -7.59
C THR A 128 -11.13 -4.04 -6.30
N ARG A 129 -12.39 -3.75 -5.97
CA ARG A 129 -12.76 -3.06 -4.73
C ARG A 129 -12.30 -3.84 -3.49
N VAL A 130 -12.54 -5.16 -3.45
CA VAL A 130 -12.17 -6.01 -2.32
C VAL A 130 -10.65 -6.08 -2.20
N SER A 131 -9.92 -6.43 -3.27
CA SER A 131 -8.46 -6.54 -3.24
C SER A 131 -7.78 -5.21 -2.90
N LEU A 132 -8.29 -4.07 -3.43
CA LEU A 132 -7.77 -2.73 -3.09
C LEU A 132 -8.05 -2.36 -1.63
N SER A 133 -9.25 -2.67 -1.12
CA SER A 133 -9.60 -2.41 0.29
C SER A 133 -8.72 -3.23 1.23
N VAL A 134 -8.47 -4.52 0.92
CA VAL A 134 -7.57 -5.37 1.70
C VAL A 134 -6.15 -4.80 1.68
N GLY A 135 -5.64 -4.43 0.50
CA GLY A 135 -4.31 -3.85 0.37
C GLY A 135 -4.13 -2.57 1.21
N LEU A 136 -5.11 -1.67 1.18
CA LEU A 136 -5.08 -0.42 1.94
C LEU A 136 -5.17 -0.68 3.46
N ILE A 137 -6.12 -1.48 3.91
CA ILE A 137 -6.30 -1.77 5.35
C ILE A 137 -5.08 -2.51 5.90
N ALA A 138 -4.57 -3.52 5.18
CA ALA A 138 -3.38 -4.26 5.56
C ALA A 138 -2.16 -3.34 5.69
N SER A 139 -1.94 -2.43 4.74
CA SER A 139 -0.80 -1.51 4.78
C SER A 139 -0.89 -0.54 5.98
N VAL A 140 -2.08 -0.10 6.37
CA VAL A 140 -2.31 0.72 7.57
C VAL A 140 -2.04 -0.08 8.85
N LEU A 141 -2.49 -1.34 8.93
CA LEU A 141 -2.20 -2.22 10.07
C LEU A 141 -0.69 -2.46 10.23
N VAL A 142 -0.01 -2.77 9.13
CA VAL A 142 1.45 -2.94 9.09
C VAL A 142 2.17 -1.67 9.53
N LEU A 143 1.73 -0.50 9.07
CA LEU A 143 2.27 0.79 9.48
C LEU A 143 2.14 1.01 10.99
N ILE A 144 0.92 0.85 11.55
CA ILE A 144 0.67 1.12 12.97
C ILE A 144 1.50 0.18 13.84
N ILE A 145 1.48 -1.12 13.57
CA ILE A 145 2.18 -2.12 14.38
C ILE A 145 3.69 -1.97 14.19
N GLY A 146 4.17 -1.92 12.96
CA GLY A 146 5.60 -1.87 12.66
C GLY A 146 6.24 -0.56 13.10
N ALA A 147 5.59 0.59 12.87
CA ALA A 147 6.13 1.87 13.31
C ALA A 147 6.19 1.98 14.84
N THR A 148 5.16 1.53 15.56
CA THR A 148 5.17 1.55 17.02
C THR A 148 6.20 0.59 17.59
N TYR A 149 6.27 -0.64 17.08
CA TYR A 149 7.24 -1.64 17.53
C TYR A 149 8.68 -1.20 17.28
N GLY A 150 9.01 -0.77 16.06
CA GLY A 150 10.33 -0.31 15.69
C GLY A 150 10.76 0.93 16.47
N ALA A 151 9.84 1.88 16.70
CA ALA A 151 10.13 3.08 17.45
C ALA A 151 10.38 2.79 18.95
N VAL A 152 9.57 1.95 19.57
CA VAL A 152 9.75 1.55 20.98
C VAL A 152 11.07 0.79 21.15
N SER A 153 11.35 -0.18 20.28
CA SER A 153 12.60 -0.96 20.28
C SER A 153 13.82 -0.05 20.22
N ALA A 154 13.91 0.81 19.19
CA ALA A 154 15.06 1.71 18.99
C ALA A 154 15.23 2.74 20.11
N PHE A 155 14.11 3.27 20.63
CA PHE A 155 14.17 4.29 21.69
C PHE A 155 14.59 3.71 23.04
N ALA A 156 14.07 2.54 23.41
CA ALA A 156 14.44 1.83 24.64
C ALA A 156 15.92 1.39 24.62
N GLY A 157 16.36 0.86 23.49
CA GLY A 157 17.75 0.41 23.33
C GLY A 157 18.13 -0.77 24.23
N GLY A 158 19.43 -1.06 24.31
CA GLY A 158 19.99 -2.06 25.21
C GLY A 158 19.35 -3.45 25.02
N TRP A 159 19.05 -4.13 26.14
CA TRP A 159 18.52 -5.49 26.10
C TRP A 159 17.06 -5.56 25.59
N VAL A 160 16.28 -4.50 25.80
CA VAL A 160 14.91 -4.43 25.28
C VAL A 160 14.91 -4.47 23.75
N ASP A 161 15.73 -3.65 23.12
CA ASP A 161 15.91 -3.65 21.67
C ASP A 161 16.38 -5.03 21.17
N ASN A 162 17.35 -5.63 21.86
CA ASN A 162 17.86 -6.94 21.50
C ASN A 162 16.77 -8.03 21.55
N ILE A 163 15.96 -8.08 22.60
CA ILE A 163 14.85 -9.07 22.69
C ILE A 163 13.81 -8.80 21.62
N MET A 164 13.37 -7.55 21.47
CA MET A 164 12.38 -7.20 20.46
C MET A 164 12.86 -7.58 19.05
N MET A 165 14.13 -7.33 18.72
CA MET A 165 14.68 -7.73 17.42
C MET A 165 14.83 -9.25 17.28
N ARG A 166 15.13 -10.01 18.35
CA ARG A 166 15.13 -11.47 18.29
C ARG A 166 13.75 -12.05 17.95
N ILE A 167 12.68 -11.45 18.48
CA ILE A 167 11.32 -11.85 18.10
C ILE A 167 11.10 -11.63 16.61
N THR A 168 11.52 -10.48 16.08
CA THR A 168 11.42 -10.21 14.63
C THR A 168 12.26 -11.17 13.79
N ASP A 169 13.46 -11.57 14.29
CA ASP A 169 14.34 -12.50 13.60
C ASP A 169 13.71 -13.90 13.52
N VAL A 170 13.11 -14.38 14.61
CA VAL A 170 12.40 -15.67 14.64
C VAL A 170 11.25 -15.67 13.62
N LEU A 171 10.43 -14.62 13.61
CA LEU A 171 9.32 -14.52 12.64
C LEU A 171 9.82 -14.47 11.19
N TYR A 172 10.94 -13.82 10.93
CA TYR A 172 11.50 -13.69 9.59
C TYR A 172 12.21 -14.95 9.08
N THR A 173 12.63 -15.84 9.98
CA THR A 173 13.33 -17.10 9.62
C THR A 173 12.38 -18.13 9.03
N ILE A 174 11.11 -18.09 9.41
CA ILE A 174 10.11 -19.03 8.93
C ILE A 174 9.59 -18.54 7.57
N PRO A 175 9.52 -19.40 6.52
CA PRO A 175 8.92 -19.03 5.26
C PRO A 175 7.51 -18.48 5.45
N ASP A 176 7.28 -17.24 5.05
CA ASP A 176 6.02 -16.52 5.26
C ASP A 176 4.81 -17.25 4.67
N ILE A 177 4.95 -17.83 3.47
CA ILE A 177 3.89 -18.62 2.81
C ILE A 177 3.42 -19.78 3.68
N LEU A 178 4.33 -20.49 4.36
CA LEU A 178 3.94 -21.61 5.23
C LEU A 178 3.15 -21.10 6.44
N LEU A 179 3.61 -20.02 7.09
CA LEU A 179 2.89 -19.42 8.21
C LEU A 179 1.51 -18.91 7.81
N ILE A 180 1.41 -18.28 6.63
CA ILE A 180 0.15 -17.76 6.11
C ILE A 180 -0.85 -18.88 5.90
N ILE A 181 -0.44 -19.99 5.27
CA ILE A 181 -1.31 -21.15 5.03
C ILE A 181 -1.74 -21.78 6.36
N LEU A 182 -0.81 -22.00 7.27
CA LEU A 182 -1.10 -22.59 8.58
C LEU A 182 -2.07 -21.71 9.40
N LEU A 183 -1.79 -20.39 9.47
CA LEU A 183 -2.68 -19.47 10.18
C LEU A 183 -4.04 -19.33 9.49
N GLY A 184 -4.07 -19.29 8.15
CA GLY A 184 -5.32 -19.25 7.40
C GLY A 184 -6.21 -20.44 7.67
N MET A 185 -5.63 -21.64 7.72
CA MET A 185 -6.36 -22.86 8.08
C MET A 185 -6.77 -22.88 9.57
N ALA A 186 -5.85 -22.52 10.46
CA ALA A 186 -6.10 -22.53 11.90
C ALA A 186 -7.13 -21.49 12.36
N LEU A 187 -7.20 -20.34 11.70
CA LEU A 187 -8.13 -19.25 12.03
C LEU A 187 -9.53 -19.45 11.44
N LYS A 188 -9.69 -20.27 10.41
CA LYS A 188 -10.95 -20.41 9.68
C LYS A 188 -12.09 -20.83 10.59
N GLU A 189 -12.04 -22.02 11.20
CA GLU A 189 -13.09 -22.54 12.05
C GLU A 189 -13.40 -21.68 13.29
N PRO A 190 -12.38 -21.18 14.05
CA PRO A 190 -12.63 -20.29 15.17
C PRO A 190 -13.36 -19.00 14.76
N LEU A 191 -12.99 -18.39 13.63
CA LEU A 191 -13.62 -17.16 13.15
C LEU A 191 -15.04 -17.41 12.63
N GLU A 192 -15.28 -18.52 11.93
CA GLU A 192 -16.61 -18.92 11.50
C GLU A 192 -17.53 -19.16 12.73
N SER A 193 -17.05 -19.89 13.72
CA SER A 193 -17.78 -20.11 14.99
C SER A 193 -18.04 -18.80 15.74
N LEU A 194 -17.06 -17.90 15.80
CA LEU A 194 -17.20 -16.59 16.45
C LEU A 194 -18.24 -15.71 15.73
N ALA A 195 -18.27 -15.73 14.40
CA ALA A 195 -19.19 -14.96 13.59
C ALA A 195 -20.68 -15.34 13.82
N THR A 196 -20.97 -16.53 14.34
CA THR A 196 -22.34 -16.95 14.69
C THR A 196 -22.82 -16.40 16.03
N LYS A 197 -21.91 -15.94 16.90
CA LYS A 197 -22.24 -15.48 18.25
C LYS A 197 -22.90 -14.09 18.25
N PRO A 198 -23.83 -13.84 19.20
CA PRO A 198 -24.37 -12.50 19.40
C PRO A 198 -23.26 -11.46 19.65
N GLY A 199 -23.32 -10.31 18.97
CA GLY A 199 -22.28 -9.26 19.05
C GLY A 199 -21.21 -9.34 17.95
N PHE A 200 -21.01 -10.49 17.31
CA PHE A 200 -20.01 -10.68 16.24
C PHE A 200 -20.63 -10.85 14.83
N LYS A 201 -21.94 -10.60 14.68
CA LYS A 201 -22.65 -10.71 13.39
C LYS A 201 -22.05 -9.84 12.27
N TRP A 202 -21.40 -8.72 12.60
CA TRP A 202 -20.69 -7.89 11.64
C TRP A 202 -19.57 -8.66 10.90
N MET A 203 -19.01 -9.70 11.53
CA MET A 203 -18.00 -10.56 10.90
C MET A 203 -18.58 -11.35 9.72
N GLN A 204 -19.88 -11.66 9.74
CA GLN A 204 -20.55 -12.34 8.61
C GLN A 204 -20.63 -11.41 7.39
N THR A 205 -20.78 -10.08 7.59
CA THR A 205 -20.85 -9.10 6.52
C THR A 205 -19.49 -8.93 5.82
N LEU A 206 -18.41 -8.93 6.58
CA LEU A 206 -17.04 -8.85 6.04
C LEU A 206 -16.54 -10.21 5.51
N GLY A 207 -17.07 -11.30 6.04
CA GLY A 207 -16.60 -12.65 5.81
C GLY A 207 -15.45 -13.05 6.75
N PRO A 208 -15.56 -14.21 7.44
CA PRO A 208 -14.52 -14.71 8.37
C PRO A 208 -13.13 -14.82 7.72
N ASN A 209 -13.07 -15.26 6.48
CA ASN A 209 -11.82 -15.40 5.75
C ASN A 209 -11.11 -14.06 5.50
N MET A 210 -11.85 -12.98 5.23
CA MET A 210 -11.28 -11.64 5.06
C MET A 210 -10.68 -11.13 6.39
N ILE A 211 -11.33 -11.42 7.52
CA ILE A 211 -10.80 -11.11 8.85
C ILE A 211 -9.54 -11.92 9.14
N SER A 212 -9.51 -13.22 8.77
CA SER A 212 -8.31 -14.05 8.85
C SER A 212 -7.12 -13.42 8.11
N ILE A 213 -7.33 -12.90 6.90
CA ILE A 213 -6.29 -12.19 6.13
C ILE A 213 -5.76 -10.99 6.92
N PHE A 214 -6.61 -10.16 7.51
CA PHE A 214 -6.16 -9.01 8.30
C PHE A 214 -5.38 -9.41 9.54
N ILE A 215 -5.78 -10.49 10.23
CA ILE A 215 -5.03 -11.03 11.37
C ILE A 215 -3.65 -11.52 10.91
N ILE A 216 -3.57 -12.22 9.79
CA ILE A 216 -2.30 -12.68 9.21
C ILE A 216 -1.37 -11.49 8.90
N PHE A 217 -1.87 -10.45 8.25
CA PHE A 217 -1.10 -9.24 8.01
C PHE A 217 -0.62 -8.57 9.30
N ALA A 218 -1.50 -8.49 10.30
CA ALA A 218 -1.19 -7.91 11.60
C ALA A 218 -0.15 -8.75 12.40
N LEU A 219 -0.05 -10.05 12.16
CA LEU A 219 0.88 -10.92 12.85
C LEU A 219 2.25 -11.03 12.16
N LEU A 220 2.31 -10.97 10.82
CA LEU A 220 3.51 -11.33 10.08
C LEU A 220 4.17 -10.16 9.33
N TYR A 221 3.39 -9.27 8.72
CA TYR A 221 3.92 -8.31 7.73
C TYR A 221 4.53 -7.04 8.30
N TRP A 222 4.35 -6.77 9.59
CA TRP A 222 4.87 -5.57 10.25
C TRP A 222 6.39 -5.61 10.51
N VAL A 223 7.03 -6.78 10.43
CA VAL A 223 8.44 -6.99 10.77
C VAL A 223 9.38 -6.11 9.94
N SER A 224 9.18 -6.05 8.62
CA SER A 224 9.99 -5.24 7.72
C SER A 224 9.82 -3.74 8.02
N MET A 225 8.61 -3.28 8.29
CA MET A 225 8.32 -1.90 8.69
C MET A 225 9.02 -1.56 10.02
N ALA A 226 8.97 -2.46 11.01
CA ALA A 226 9.60 -2.26 12.30
C ALA A 226 11.12 -2.10 12.17
N ARG A 227 11.78 -2.90 11.33
CA ARG A 227 13.24 -2.79 11.08
C ARG A 227 13.60 -1.46 10.41
N ILE A 228 12.82 -1.01 9.43
CA ILE A 228 13.04 0.28 8.76
C ILE A 228 12.88 1.42 9.75
N VAL A 229 11.79 1.44 10.52
CA VAL A 229 11.54 2.48 11.51
C VAL A 229 12.61 2.47 12.61
N ARG A 230 12.99 1.29 13.11
CA ARG A 230 14.08 1.16 14.09
C ARG A 230 15.36 1.80 13.57
N SER A 231 15.77 1.50 12.33
CA SER A 231 17.00 2.06 11.78
C SER A 231 16.96 3.59 11.70
N GLN A 232 15.85 4.17 11.31
CA GLN A 232 15.65 5.62 11.27
C GLN A 232 15.68 6.25 12.68
N ILE A 233 14.99 5.64 13.63
CA ILE A 233 14.92 6.14 15.01
C ILE A 233 16.28 6.07 15.70
N LEU A 234 17.09 5.04 15.44
CA LEU A 234 18.47 4.94 15.99
C LEU A 234 19.34 6.13 15.58
N ILE A 235 19.18 6.63 14.35
CA ILE A 235 19.91 7.82 13.88
C ILE A 235 19.32 9.09 14.54
N LEU A 236 18.00 9.21 14.53
CA LEU A 236 17.34 10.43 14.99
C LEU A 236 17.42 10.63 16.50
N LYS A 237 17.48 9.57 17.30
CA LYS A 237 17.52 9.71 18.77
C LYS A 237 18.80 10.37 19.30
N GLU A 238 19.89 10.36 18.52
CA GLU A 238 21.16 11.02 18.85
C GLU A 238 21.17 12.51 18.44
N SER A 239 20.12 13.02 17.83
CA SER A 239 20.04 14.42 17.40
C SER A 239 19.90 15.38 18.57
N GLU A 240 20.47 16.58 18.44
CA GLU A 240 20.50 17.63 19.47
C GLU A 240 19.10 18.02 19.96
N TYR A 241 18.11 18.10 19.06
CA TYR A 241 16.72 18.45 19.42
C TYR A 241 16.05 17.39 20.32
N VAL A 242 16.45 16.11 20.22
CA VAL A 242 15.97 15.04 21.11
C VAL A 242 16.59 15.18 22.49
N THR A 243 17.90 15.49 22.55
CA THR A 243 18.61 15.73 23.79
C THR A 243 18.05 16.95 24.52
N ALA A 244 17.78 18.05 23.78
CA ALA A 244 17.13 19.23 24.33
C ALA A 244 15.73 18.93 24.86
N ALA A 245 14.91 18.15 24.13
CA ALA A 245 13.58 17.75 24.59
C ALA A 245 13.64 16.92 25.89
N ARG A 246 14.64 16.04 26.05
CA ARG A 246 14.87 15.29 27.30
C ARG A 246 15.26 16.20 28.44
N ALA A 247 16.17 17.14 28.20
CA ALA A 247 16.61 18.12 29.22
C ALA A 247 15.44 18.98 29.73
N LEU A 248 14.46 19.29 28.86
CA LEU A 248 13.25 20.00 29.21
C LEU A 248 12.17 19.10 29.85
N GLY A 249 12.47 17.83 30.17
CA GLY A 249 11.55 16.92 30.88
C GLY A 249 10.48 16.28 30.00
N ALA A 250 10.64 16.24 28.66
CA ALA A 250 9.67 15.57 27.80
C ALA A 250 9.62 14.06 28.06
N SER A 251 8.44 13.49 28.21
CA SER A 251 8.25 12.05 28.39
C SER A 251 8.66 11.26 27.13
N SER A 252 9.12 10.02 27.32
CA SER A 252 9.52 9.11 26.24
C SER A 252 8.45 8.99 25.14
N GLY A 253 7.18 8.83 25.51
CA GLY A 253 6.06 8.75 24.55
C GLY A 253 5.88 10.03 23.74
N ARG A 254 6.10 11.22 24.35
CA ARG A 254 6.06 12.51 23.66
C ARG A 254 7.21 12.65 22.67
N ILE A 255 8.43 12.24 23.06
CA ILE A 255 9.60 12.27 22.20
C ILE A 255 9.37 11.36 20.99
N ILE A 256 8.93 10.12 21.18
CA ILE A 256 8.66 9.17 20.10
C ILE A 256 7.60 9.76 19.14
N LYS A 257 6.43 10.14 19.65
CA LYS A 257 5.32 10.59 18.79
C LYS A 257 5.59 11.92 18.09
N LYS A 258 6.07 12.94 18.83
CA LYS A 258 6.14 14.31 18.33
C LYS A 258 7.47 14.65 17.65
N HIS A 259 8.55 13.99 18.02
CA HIS A 259 9.88 14.33 17.53
C HIS A 259 10.47 13.26 16.61
N LEU A 260 10.35 11.98 16.95
CA LEU A 260 10.99 10.92 16.18
C LEU A 260 10.13 10.45 15.00
N LEU A 261 8.89 9.99 15.24
CA LEU A 261 8.01 9.50 14.17
C LEU A 261 7.63 10.59 13.16
N THR A 262 7.49 11.84 13.62
CA THR A 262 7.22 12.97 12.71
C THR A 262 8.38 13.22 11.75
N ASN A 263 9.62 13.01 12.18
CA ASN A 263 10.78 13.15 11.30
C ASN A 263 11.03 11.92 10.41
N CYS A 264 10.40 10.78 10.70
CA CYS A 264 10.39 9.59 9.85
C CYS A 264 9.26 9.59 8.81
N ILE A 265 8.37 10.60 8.78
CA ILE A 265 7.10 10.55 8.04
C ILE A 265 7.30 10.30 6.55
N GLY A 266 8.35 10.84 5.94
CA GLY A 266 8.69 10.59 4.54
C GLY A 266 8.92 9.10 4.27
N THR A 267 9.79 8.47 5.07
CA THR A 267 10.06 7.03 4.97
C THR A 267 8.81 6.19 5.24
N LEU A 268 7.99 6.58 6.24
CA LEU A 268 6.74 5.88 6.58
C LEU A 268 5.75 5.89 5.42
N ILE A 269 5.55 7.04 4.77
CA ILE A 269 4.65 7.17 3.61
C ILE A 269 5.11 6.27 2.47
N VAL A 270 6.39 6.36 2.11
CA VAL A 270 6.96 5.56 1.02
C VAL A 270 6.81 4.06 1.30
N THR A 271 7.24 3.61 2.49
CA THR A 271 7.18 2.19 2.85
C THR A 271 5.74 1.70 2.90
N THR A 272 4.80 2.50 3.44
CA THR A 272 3.37 2.14 3.47
C THR A 272 2.78 2.05 2.07
N THR A 273 3.14 2.96 1.17
CA THR A 273 2.64 2.93 -0.21
C THR A 273 3.14 1.69 -0.95
N LEU A 274 4.41 1.32 -0.78
CA LEU A 274 4.99 0.10 -1.37
C LEU A 274 4.47 -1.19 -0.70
N GLN A 275 3.91 -1.10 0.50
CA GLN A 275 3.24 -2.24 1.16
C GLN A 275 1.89 -2.58 0.50
N ILE A 276 1.20 -1.60 -0.11
CA ILE A 276 -0.11 -1.83 -0.75
C ILE A 276 -0.03 -2.89 -1.85
N PRO A 277 0.83 -2.78 -2.88
CA PRO A 277 0.92 -3.79 -3.93
C PRO A 277 1.35 -5.16 -3.40
N ALA A 278 2.25 -5.22 -2.41
CA ALA A 278 2.63 -6.47 -1.76
C ALA A 278 1.43 -7.14 -1.07
N SER A 279 0.60 -6.36 -0.39
CA SER A 279 -0.61 -6.86 0.28
C SER A 279 -1.68 -7.31 -0.71
N ILE A 280 -1.88 -6.59 -1.82
CA ILE A 280 -2.78 -6.98 -2.91
C ILE A 280 -2.34 -8.31 -3.53
N PHE A 281 -1.03 -8.47 -3.79
CA PHE A 281 -0.48 -9.72 -4.31
C PHE A 281 -0.75 -10.88 -3.34
N THR A 282 -0.44 -10.70 -2.06
CA THR A 282 -0.64 -11.74 -1.03
C THR A 282 -2.11 -12.11 -0.88
N GLU A 283 -3.02 -11.12 -0.84
CA GLU A 283 -4.48 -11.37 -0.81
C GLU A 283 -4.92 -12.18 -2.03
N SER A 284 -4.50 -11.74 -3.23
CA SER A 284 -4.87 -12.41 -4.48
C SER A 284 -4.32 -13.84 -4.54
N TYR A 285 -3.10 -14.06 -4.05
CA TYR A 285 -2.50 -15.39 -3.94
C TYR A 285 -3.26 -16.29 -2.96
N LEU A 286 -3.59 -15.79 -1.75
CA LEU A 286 -4.38 -16.53 -0.76
C LEU A 286 -5.77 -16.88 -1.28
N SER A 287 -6.41 -15.92 -1.95
CA SER A 287 -7.71 -16.13 -2.59
C SER A 287 -7.62 -17.15 -3.71
N PHE A 288 -6.53 -17.13 -4.49
CA PHE A 288 -6.27 -18.09 -5.56
C PHE A 288 -6.13 -19.52 -5.05
N ILE A 289 -5.47 -19.75 -3.93
CA ILE A 289 -5.33 -21.07 -3.31
C ILE A 289 -6.53 -21.48 -2.43
N GLY A 290 -7.58 -20.64 -2.37
CA GLY A 290 -8.82 -20.93 -1.64
C GLY A 290 -8.82 -20.59 -0.15
N LEU A 291 -7.78 -19.90 0.33
CA LEU A 291 -7.67 -19.41 1.73
C LEU A 291 -8.01 -17.93 1.88
N GLY A 292 -8.40 -17.29 0.78
CA GLY A 292 -8.72 -15.87 0.74
C GLY A 292 -10.19 -15.56 0.90
N VAL A 293 -10.61 -14.48 0.27
CA VAL A 293 -12.00 -13.99 0.32
C VAL A 293 -12.95 -15.04 -0.28
N ALA A 294 -13.99 -15.38 0.48
CA ALA A 294 -14.98 -16.39 0.10
C ALA A 294 -16.25 -15.76 -0.49
N ALA A 295 -16.98 -16.55 -1.29
CA ALA A 295 -18.31 -16.17 -1.77
C ALA A 295 -19.23 -15.73 -0.59
N PRO A 296 -20.16 -14.76 -0.81
CA PRO A 296 -20.56 -14.22 -2.11
C PRO A 296 -19.67 -13.12 -2.67
N LEU A 297 -18.76 -12.53 -1.85
CA LEU A 297 -17.87 -11.44 -2.27
C LEU A 297 -16.81 -11.99 -3.23
N PRO A 298 -16.66 -11.43 -4.44
CA PRO A 298 -15.53 -11.76 -5.29
C PRO A 298 -14.28 -11.01 -4.86
N SER A 299 -13.10 -11.63 -5.00
CA SER A 299 -11.81 -10.93 -5.09
C SER A 299 -11.17 -11.25 -6.44
N LEU A 300 -10.16 -10.50 -6.83
CA LEU A 300 -9.50 -10.77 -8.11
C LEU A 300 -8.84 -12.15 -8.12
N GLY A 301 -8.25 -12.58 -6.99
CA GLY A 301 -7.68 -13.91 -6.83
C GLY A 301 -8.72 -15.02 -6.90
N SER A 302 -9.88 -14.86 -6.25
CA SER A 302 -10.96 -15.86 -6.30
C SER A 302 -11.58 -15.97 -7.71
N LEU A 303 -11.70 -14.85 -8.44
CA LEU A 303 -12.13 -14.85 -9.84
C LEU A 303 -11.14 -15.60 -10.74
N ALA A 304 -9.84 -15.42 -10.51
CA ALA A 304 -8.82 -16.16 -11.24
C ALA A 304 -8.91 -17.67 -10.95
N THR A 305 -9.13 -18.08 -9.70
CA THR A 305 -9.33 -19.50 -9.34
C THR A 305 -10.52 -20.11 -10.04
N ASP A 306 -11.64 -19.40 -10.04
CA ASP A 306 -12.88 -19.85 -10.72
C ASP A 306 -12.63 -20.05 -12.22
N ALA A 307 -11.80 -19.23 -12.83
CA ALA A 307 -11.51 -19.22 -14.26
C ALA A 307 -10.52 -20.32 -14.71
N VAL A 308 -9.59 -20.75 -13.84
CA VAL A 308 -8.55 -21.76 -14.19
C VAL A 308 -9.16 -23.03 -14.78
N LYS A 309 -10.26 -23.53 -14.23
CA LYS A 309 -10.90 -24.77 -14.70
C LYS A 309 -11.47 -24.67 -16.13
N GLY A 310 -11.69 -23.46 -16.62
CA GLY A 310 -12.21 -23.19 -17.96
C GLY A 310 -11.27 -22.42 -18.87
N MET A 311 -9.99 -22.26 -18.50
CA MET A 311 -9.07 -21.32 -19.15
C MET A 311 -8.83 -21.62 -20.65
N ASN A 312 -8.93 -22.88 -21.07
CA ASN A 312 -8.75 -23.26 -22.48
C ASN A 312 -9.97 -22.90 -23.34
N THR A 313 -11.15 -22.87 -22.73
CA THR A 313 -12.41 -22.60 -23.46
C THR A 313 -12.82 -21.13 -23.33
N TYR A 314 -12.60 -20.53 -22.16
CA TYR A 314 -13.01 -19.17 -21.82
C TYR A 314 -11.82 -18.36 -21.26
N PRO A 315 -10.76 -18.10 -22.06
CA PRO A 315 -9.52 -17.49 -21.58
C PRO A 315 -9.74 -16.07 -21.03
N HIS A 316 -10.73 -15.32 -21.53
CA HIS A 316 -11.05 -13.97 -21.09
C HIS A 316 -11.42 -13.89 -19.60
N LEU A 317 -12.02 -14.95 -19.05
CA LEU A 317 -12.37 -15.03 -17.62
C LEU A 317 -11.12 -15.08 -16.72
N LEU A 318 -9.99 -15.60 -17.19
CA LEU A 318 -8.71 -15.61 -16.45
C LEU A 318 -7.88 -14.36 -16.75
N ILE A 319 -7.84 -13.93 -18.01
CA ILE A 319 -7.00 -12.79 -18.43
C ILE A 319 -7.44 -11.51 -17.73
N ALA A 320 -8.72 -11.25 -17.58
CA ALA A 320 -9.23 -10.01 -17.01
C ALA A 320 -8.80 -9.80 -15.53
N PRO A 321 -9.02 -10.74 -14.59
CA PRO A 321 -8.55 -10.56 -13.21
C PRO A 321 -7.02 -10.54 -13.12
N ALA A 322 -6.30 -11.36 -13.89
CA ALA A 322 -4.85 -11.40 -13.89
C ALA A 322 -4.25 -10.07 -14.38
N LEU A 323 -4.80 -9.50 -15.46
CA LEU A 323 -4.40 -8.19 -15.97
C LEU A 323 -4.67 -7.09 -14.93
N MET A 324 -5.84 -7.11 -14.30
CA MET A 324 -6.19 -6.11 -13.28
C MET A 324 -5.24 -6.16 -12.07
N ILE A 325 -4.89 -7.36 -11.56
CA ILE A 325 -3.91 -7.54 -10.50
C ILE A 325 -2.56 -6.97 -10.95
N SER A 326 -2.09 -7.32 -12.15
CA SER A 326 -0.80 -6.88 -12.68
C SER A 326 -0.75 -5.35 -12.83
N VAL A 327 -1.79 -4.73 -13.36
CA VAL A 327 -1.89 -3.27 -13.50
C VAL A 327 -1.91 -2.59 -12.14
N MET A 328 -2.67 -3.10 -11.18
CA MET A 328 -2.71 -2.54 -9.82
C MET A 328 -1.31 -2.57 -9.18
N ILE A 329 -0.64 -3.72 -9.21
CA ILE A 329 0.70 -3.90 -8.63
C ILE A 329 1.69 -2.94 -9.30
N LEU A 330 1.70 -2.89 -10.63
CA LEU A 330 2.60 -2.01 -11.40
C LEU A 330 2.39 -0.54 -11.04
N VAL A 331 1.14 -0.09 -11.06
CA VAL A 331 0.80 1.32 -10.86
C VAL A 331 1.13 1.78 -9.44
N PHE A 332 0.85 0.96 -8.43
CA PHE A 332 1.20 1.28 -7.04
C PHE A 332 2.71 1.25 -6.79
N ASN A 333 3.47 0.34 -7.42
CA ASN A 333 4.92 0.34 -7.33
C ASN A 333 5.52 1.60 -7.98
N LEU A 334 5.13 1.93 -9.22
CA LEU A 334 5.62 3.14 -9.91
C LEU A 334 5.29 4.43 -9.15
N PHE A 335 4.09 4.49 -8.54
CA PHE A 335 3.71 5.63 -7.71
C PHE A 335 4.52 5.68 -6.41
N GLY A 336 4.75 4.53 -5.75
CA GLY A 336 5.56 4.40 -4.54
C GLY A 336 7.01 4.81 -4.77
N ASP A 337 7.60 4.41 -5.89
CA ASP A 337 8.95 4.83 -6.29
C ASP A 337 9.01 6.34 -6.53
N GLY A 338 8.01 6.91 -7.20
CA GLY A 338 7.91 8.36 -7.36
C GLY A 338 7.74 9.13 -6.06
N LEU A 339 7.01 8.57 -5.08
CA LEU A 339 6.94 9.11 -3.73
C LEU A 339 8.30 9.03 -3.01
N ARG A 340 9.02 7.92 -3.16
CA ARG A 340 10.36 7.75 -2.61
C ARG A 340 11.29 8.84 -3.13
N ASP A 341 11.35 9.05 -4.44
CA ASP A 341 12.19 10.08 -5.06
C ASP A 341 11.81 11.50 -4.59
N ALA A 342 10.52 11.74 -4.40
CA ALA A 342 10.01 13.06 -3.98
C ALA A 342 10.31 13.37 -2.50
N PHE A 343 10.26 12.38 -1.62
CA PHE A 343 10.41 12.55 -0.17
C PHE A 343 11.77 12.10 0.37
N ASP A 344 12.70 11.61 -0.46
CA ASP A 344 14.06 11.26 -0.04
C ASP A 344 14.86 12.53 0.27
N PRO A 345 15.31 12.71 1.54
CA PRO A 345 16.09 13.87 1.92
C PRO A 345 17.50 13.89 1.31
N LYS A 346 18.02 12.74 0.83
CA LYS A 346 19.36 12.63 0.23
C LYS A 346 19.43 13.21 -1.19
N LEU A 347 18.28 13.35 -1.87
CA LEU A 347 18.18 13.95 -3.21
C LEU A 347 17.99 15.48 -3.17
N LYS A 348 18.30 16.12 -2.03
CA LYS A 348 18.34 17.59 -1.89
C LYS A 348 19.66 18.15 -2.43
N ASN A 349 19.86 18.06 -3.74
CA ASN A 349 20.90 18.85 -4.45
C ASN A 349 20.27 20.04 -5.15
#